data_8eb6cbda10f386cced2fb4fb2e851829
#
_entry.id   8eb6cbda10f386cced2fb4fb2e851829
#
_cell.length_a   1.000
_cell.length_b   1.000
_cell.length_c   1.000
_cell.angle_alpha   90.00
_cell.angle_beta   90.00
_cell.angle_gamma   90.00
#
_symmetry.space_group_name_H-M   'P 1'
#
loop_
_entity.id
_entity.type
_entity.pdbx_description
1 polymer ?
#
loop_
_entity_poly.entity_id
_entity_poly.type
_entity_poly.pdbx_seq_one_letter_code
_entity_poly.pdbx_strand_id
1 'polypeptide(L)'
;PISMLLIGIGLFFKGRKSYWIMVIIDFLLSLWLFSNILYYREFSDFLSTSIIKTSGSTSDNLGKSIAGITKGTDFLVFLDVVIIVLLIAFKVFKIDVRRLKLKISLLIEGLAVVLIGTNLTMAQKDRPGLLTRTFDNNYIVKYLGLNSFAVYDGVKTAQSNAIMAKANHSDLKTVQSYIKKNYIAPNPEYYGVAKNKNVLVIHLESFQQLDRKS
;
A
#
# COMPACT_ATOMS: atom_id res chain seq x y z
N PRO A 1 -10.56 9.45 -6.14
CA PRO A 1 -10.71 9.30 -7.60
C PRO A 1 -10.60 7.84 -8.07
N ILE A 2 -9.61 7.06 -7.59
CA ILE A 2 -9.43 5.64 -7.99
C ILE A 2 -10.64 4.78 -7.61
N SER A 3 -11.25 4.99 -6.43
CA SER A 3 -12.47 4.27 -6.05
C SER A 3 -13.61 4.51 -7.05
N MET A 4 -13.74 5.75 -7.55
CA MET A 4 -14.73 6.10 -8.57
C MET A 4 -14.48 5.33 -9.87
N LEU A 5 -13.22 5.21 -10.29
CA LEU A 5 -12.85 4.44 -11.48
C LEU A 5 -13.15 2.94 -11.29
N LEU A 6 -12.85 2.36 -10.13
CA LEU A 6 -13.10 0.96 -9.87
C LEU A 6 -14.61 0.63 -9.78
N ILE A 7 -15.37 1.43 -9.05
CA ILE A 7 -16.83 1.25 -8.94
C ILE A 7 -17.51 1.51 -10.28
N GLY A 8 -17.01 2.45 -11.06
CA GLY A 8 -17.50 2.81 -12.38
C GLY A 8 -17.43 1.68 -13.40
N ILE A 9 -16.57 0.66 -13.19
CA ILE A 9 -16.57 -0.56 -13.99
C ILE A 9 -17.97 -1.18 -14.06
N GLY A 10 -18.74 -1.10 -12.97
CA GLY A 10 -20.11 -1.59 -12.92
C GLY A 10 -21.06 -0.92 -13.94
N LEU A 11 -20.77 0.33 -14.37
CA LEU A 11 -21.58 1.07 -15.35
C LEU A 11 -21.59 0.43 -16.76
N PHE A 12 -20.57 -0.38 -17.05
CA PHE A 12 -20.49 -1.08 -18.34
C PHE A 12 -21.38 -2.33 -18.42
N PHE A 13 -21.93 -2.75 -17.30
CA PHE A 13 -22.82 -3.92 -17.23
C PHE A 13 -24.29 -3.49 -17.28
N LYS A 14 -25.17 -4.45 -17.59
CA LYS A 14 -26.61 -4.21 -17.76
C LYS A 14 -27.41 -4.70 -16.55
N GLY A 15 -28.38 -3.89 -16.14
CA GLY A 15 -29.41 -4.28 -15.18
C GLY A 15 -28.86 -4.65 -13.80
N ARG A 16 -29.44 -5.67 -13.17
CA ARG A 16 -29.12 -6.09 -11.81
C ARG A 16 -27.64 -6.46 -11.60
N LYS A 17 -26.97 -6.95 -12.63
CA LYS A 17 -25.54 -7.30 -12.57
C LYS A 17 -24.66 -6.07 -12.32
N SER A 18 -25.00 -4.93 -12.90
CA SER A 18 -24.30 -3.66 -12.67
C SER A 18 -24.24 -3.32 -11.18
N TYR A 19 -25.37 -3.34 -10.50
CA TYR A 19 -25.45 -3.00 -9.07
C TYR A 19 -24.66 -3.98 -8.22
N TRP A 20 -24.75 -5.29 -8.47
CA TRP A 20 -24.00 -6.28 -7.71
C TRP A 20 -22.49 -6.16 -7.92
N ILE A 21 -22.03 -5.84 -9.13
CA ILE A 21 -20.62 -5.60 -9.41
C ILE A 21 -20.13 -4.39 -8.62
N MET A 22 -20.89 -3.29 -8.60
CA MET A 22 -20.55 -2.11 -7.80
C MET A 22 -20.48 -2.44 -6.30
N VAL A 23 -21.46 -3.17 -5.78
CA VAL A 23 -21.46 -3.58 -4.36
C VAL A 23 -20.28 -4.48 -4.02
N ILE A 24 -19.92 -5.42 -4.90
CA ILE A 24 -18.77 -6.30 -4.67
C ILE A 24 -17.48 -5.47 -4.66
N ILE A 25 -17.31 -4.54 -5.61
CA ILE A 25 -16.14 -3.66 -5.65
C ILE A 25 -16.08 -2.79 -4.41
N ASP A 26 -17.19 -2.20 -4.00
CA ASP A 26 -17.29 -1.37 -2.79
C ASP A 26 -16.94 -2.17 -1.53
N PHE A 27 -17.48 -3.39 -1.40
CA PHE A 27 -17.10 -4.30 -0.32
C PHE A 27 -15.60 -4.61 -0.29
N LEU A 28 -14.98 -4.86 -1.45
CA LEU A 28 -13.55 -5.12 -1.53
C LEU A 28 -12.72 -3.88 -1.14
N LEU A 29 -13.16 -2.69 -1.52
CA LEU A 29 -12.53 -1.44 -1.12
C LEU A 29 -12.68 -1.18 0.39
N SER A 30 -13.83 -1.48 0.96
CA SER A 30 -14.08 -1.39 2.40
C SER A 30 -13.25 -2.41 3.18
N LEU A 31 -13.12 -3.64 2.67
CA LEU A 31 -12.25 -4.67 3.25
C LEU A 31 -10.77 -4.24 3.21
N TRP A 32 -10.34 -3.64 2.10
CA TRP A 32 -9.01 -3.07 1.98
C TRP A 32 -8.76 -1.95 2.99
N LEU A 33 -9.72 -1.04 3.13
CA LEU A 33 -9.65 0.03 4.12
C LEU A 33 -9.62 -0.51 5.56
N PHE A 34 -10.49 -1.47 5.88
CA PHE A 34 -10.51 -2.14 7.18
C PHE A 34 -9.16 -2.78 7.52
N SER A 35 -8.59 -3.54 6.58
CA SER A 35 -7.28 -4.17 6.76
C SER A 35 -6.18 -3.15 7.03
N ASN A 36 -6.20 -2.02 6.32
CA ASN A 36 -5.23 -0.93 6.53
C ASN A 36 -5.43 -0.20 7.86
N ILE A 37 -6.66 -0.03 8.34
CA ILE A 37 -6.94 0.55 9.67
C ILE A 37 -6.28 -0.30 10.77
N LEU A 38 -6.46 -1.62 10.70
CA LEU A 38 -5.87 -2.55 11.66
C LEU A 38 -4.33 -2.53 11.58
N TYR A 39 -3.79 -2.59 10.37
CA TYR A 39 -2.36 -2.59 10.15
C TYR A 39 -1.72 -1.29 10.63
N TYR A 40 -2.32 -0.15 10.29
CA TYR A 40 -1.82 1.16 10.70
C TYR A 40 -1.82 1.36 12.22
N ARG A 41 -2.82 0.79 12.92
CA ARG A 41 -2.93 0.85 14.37
C ARG A 41 -1.75 0.16 15.06
N GLU A 42 -1.25 -0.92 14.49
CA GLU A 42 -0.17 -1.72 15.08
C GLU A 42 1.22 -1.21 14.62
N PHE A 43 1.36 -0.92 13.32
CA PHE A 43 2.66 -0.66 12.70
C PHE A 43 2.91 0.79 12.33
N SER A 44 1.91 1.68 12.44
CA SER A 44 1.97 3.10 12.01
C SER A 44 2.38 3.26 10.54
N ASP A 45 2.11 2.25 9.72
CA ASP A 45 2.36 2.21 8.28
C ASP A 45 1.19 1.53 7.55
N PHE A 46 1.19 1.56 6.22
CA PHE A 46 0.15 0.98 5.38
C PHE A 46 0.54 -0.41 4.86
N LEU A 47 -0.49 -1.24 4.70
CA LEU A 47 -0.32 -2.61 4.22
C LEU A 47 0.19 -2.62 2.78
N SER A 48 1.37 -3.19 2.56
CA SER A 48 1.99 -3.30 1.23
C SER A 48 1.77 -4.70 0.61
N THR A 49 1.87 -4.77 -0.71
CA THR A 49 1.76 -6.02 -1.48
C THR A 49 2.81 -7.06 -1.05
N SER A 50 4.00 -6.61 -0.67
CA SER A 50 5.07 -7.48 -0.18
C SER A 50 4.71 -8.13 1.15
N ILE A 51 4.10 -7.37 2.08
CA ILE A 51 3.65 -7.86 3.39
C ILE A 51 2.55 -8.89 3.21
N ILE A 52 1.57 -8.64 2.34
CA ILE A 52 0.48 -9.57 2.06
C ILE A 52 1.03 -10.92 1.58
N LYS A 53 2.02 -10.91 0.67
CA LYS A 53 2.64 -12.14 0.17
C LYS A 53 3.39 -12.91 1.26
N THR A 54 4.10 -12.22 2.14
CA THR A 54 4.87 -12.84 3.21
C THR A 54 3.98 -13.35 4.34
N SER A 55 2.91 -12.63 4.66
CA SER A 55 1.96 -13.00 5.74
C SER A 55 1.19 -14.28 5.44
N GLY A 56 1.01 -14.64 4.16
CA GLY A 56 0.36 -15.89 3.76
C GLY A 56 1.08 -17.16 4.22
N SER A 57 2.37 -17.06 4.59
CA SER A 57 3.17 -18.19 5.09
C SER A 57 3.21 -18.31 6.62
N THR A 58 2.65 -17.37 7.39
CA THR A 58 2.80 -17.29 8.86
C THR A 58 1.44 -17.25 9.58
N SER A 59 0.47 -18.02 9.12
CA SER A 59 -0.95 -17.84 9.45
C SER A 59 -1.41 -18.22 10.87
N ASP A 60 -0.66 -19.05 11.63
CA ASP A 60 -1.20 -19.66 12.85
C ASP A 60 -1.53 -18.73 14.01
N ASN A 61 -0.91 -17.56 14.10
CA ASN A 61 -1.18 -16.59 15.16
C ASN A 61 -1.83 -15.28 14.67
N LEU A 62 -1.95 -15.11 13.36
CA LEU A 62 -2.44 -13.86 12.76
C LEU A 62 -3.89 -13.55 13.16
N GLY A 63 -4.75 -14.58 13.21
CA GLY A 63 -6.14 -14.44 13.58
C GLY A 63 -6.36 -13.93 15.01
N LYS A 64 -5.57 -14.43 15.96
CA LYS A 64 -5.62 -13.99 17.37
C LYS A 64 -5.13 -12.56 17.52
N SER A 65 -4.06 -12.20 16.83
CA SER A 65 -3.53 -10.84 16.84
C SER A 65 -4.52 -9.84 16.23
N ILE A 66 -5.12 -10.17 15.09
CA ILE A 66 -6.17 -9.34 14.46
C ILE A 66 -7.35 -9.13 15.40
N ALA A 67 -7.84 -10.21 16.05
CA ALA A 67 -8.95 -10.09 17.00
C ALA A 67 -8.62 -9.18 18.18
N GLY A 68 -7.37 -9.20 18.68
CA GLY A 68 -6.92 -8.37 19.80
C GLY A 68 -6.86 -6.87 19.49
N ILE A 69 -6.58 -6.49 18.24
CA ILE A 69 -6.47 -5.08 17.82
C ILE A 69 -7.76 -4.50 17.23
N THR A 70 -8.74 -5.35 16.89
CA THR A 70 -10.00 -4.93 16.27
C THR A 70 -10.94 -4.28 17.30
N LYS A 71 -11.47 -3.11 16.96
CA LYS A 71 -12.50 -2.41 17.74
C LYS A 71 -13.84 -2.51 17.05
N GLY A 72 -14.95 -2.54 17.82
CA GLY A 72 -16.30 -2.57 17.26
C GLY A 72 -16.60 -1.43 16.29
N THR A 73 -16.00 -0.26 16.51
CA THR A 73 -16.13 0.91 15.63
C THR A 73 -15.50 0.69 14.25
N ASP A 74 -14.58 -0.24 14.10
CA ASP A 74 -13.90 -0.49 12.81
C ASP A 74 -14.87 -1.08 11.78
N PHE A 75 -15.93 -1.76 12.24
CA PHE A 75 -16.97 -2.31 11.35
C PHE A 75 -17.85 -1.23 10.72
N LEU A 76 -17.80 0.02 11.19
CA LEU A 76 -18.51 1.14 10.56
C LEU A 76 -18.04 1.39 9.12
N VAL A 77 -16.85 0.93 8.76
CA VAL A 77 -16.34 0.98 7.38
C VAL A 77 -17.24 0.22 6.38
N PHE A 78 -17.99 -0.77 6.85
CA PHE A 78 -18.90 -1.55 6.00
C PHE A 78 -20.34 -1.02 6.00
N LEU A 79 -20.62 0.09 6.69
CA LEU A 79 -21.97 0.61 6.87
C LEU A 79 -22.60 1.01 5.52
N ASP A 80 -21.85 1.60 4.62
CA ASP A 80 -22.27 1.98 3.28
C ASP A 80 -22.67 0.76 2.45
N VAL A 81 -21.86 -0.29 2.46
CA VAL A 81 -22.15 -1.56 1.80
C VAL A 81 -23.44 -2.17 2.33
N VAL A 82 -23.62 -2.20 3.67
CA VAL A 82 -24.82 -2.73 4.30
C VAL A 82 -26.04 -1.93 3.90
N ILE A 83 -25.95 -0.59 3.93
CA ILE A 83 -27.06 0.29 3.51
C ILE A 83 -27.42 0.04 2.05
N ILE A 84 -26.44 -0.02 1.13
CA ILE A 84 -26.71 -0.25 -0.29
C ILE A 84 -27.37 -1.61 -0.51
N VAL A 85 -26.88 -2.67 0.15
CA VAL A 85 -27.46 -4.01 0.06
C VAL A 85 -28.91 -4.03 0.55
N LEU A 86 -29.17 -3.38 1.68
CA LEU A 86 -30.54 -3.27 2.23
C LEU A 86 -31.47 -2.52 1.28
N LEU A 87 -31.03 -1.40 0.71
CA LEU A 87 -31.80 -0.63 -0.26
C LEU A 87 -32.15 -1.44 -1.52
N ILE A 88 -31.22 -2.28 -1.98
CA ILE A 88 -31.45 -3.19 -3.10
C ILE A 88 -32.42 -4.33 -2.70
N ALA A 89 -32.24 -4.92 -1.50
CA ALA A 89 -33.08 -6.03 -1.00
C ALA A 89 -34.52 -5.61 -0.78
N PHE A 90 -34.74 -4.45 -0.17
CA PHE A 90 -36.08 -3.89 0.07
C PHE A 90 -36.69 -3.24 -1.17
N LYS A 91 -36.01 -3.31 -2.32
CA LYS A 91 -36.48 -2.74 -3.61
C LYS A 91 -36.86 -1.25 -3.51
N VAL A 92 -36.21 -0.51 -2.60
CA VAL A 92 -36.39 0.94 -2.44
C VAL A 92 -36.05 1.66 -3.74
N PHE A 93 -35.00 1.21 -4.43
CA PHE A 93 -34.66 1.66 -5.77
C PHE A 93 -35.31 0.75 -6.82
N LYS A 94 -36.04 1.35 -7.75
CA LYS A 94 -36.42 0.65 -8.98
C LYS A 94 -35.12 0.42 -9.79
N ILE A 95 -34.65 -0.82 -9.78
CA ILE A 95 -33.49 -1.19 -10.57
C ILE A 95 -33.82 -0.94 -12.05
N ASP A 96 -33.17 0.06 -12.63
CA ASP A 96 -33.31 0.32 -14.07
C ASP A 96 -32.59 -0.80 -14.82
N VAL A 97 -33.38 -1.55 -15.60
CA VAL A 97 -32.86 -2.67 -16.41
C VAL A 97 -32.11 -2.15 -17.64
N ARG A 98 -32.21 -0.84 -17.94
CA ARG A 98 -31.54 -0.23 -19.07
C ARG A 98 -30.03 -0.13 -18.82
N ARG A 99 -29.26 -0.43 -19.82
CA ARG A 99 -27.83 -0.14 -19.83
C ARG A 99 -27.63 1.36 -19.97
N LEU A 100 -26.79 1.97 -19.13
CA LEU A 100 -26.36 3.33 -19.36
C LEU A 100 -25.78 3.46 -20.77
N LYS A 101 -26.03 4.59 -21.44
CA LYS A 101 -25.43 4.84 -22.76
C LYS A 101 -23.91 4.80 -22.59
N LEU A 102 -23.21 4.04 -23.41
CA LEU A 102 -21.75 3.88 -23.35
C LEU A 102 -21.01 5.20 -23.25
N LYS A 103 -21.51 6.25 -23.96
CA LYS A 103 -20.94 7.59 -23.91
C LYS A 103 -20.96 8.20 -22.50
N ILE A 104 -22.01 7.95 -21.71
CA ILE A 104 -22.14 8.46 -20.34
C ILE A 104 -21.20 7.69 -19.41
N SER A 105 -21.12 6.37 -19.53
CA SER A 105 -20.18 5.55 -18.75
C SER A 105 -18.73 5.99 -19.03
N LEU A 106 -18.36 6.17 -20.31
CA LEU A 106 -17.03 6.66 -20.68
C LEU A 106 -16.75 8.09 -20.19
N LEU A 107 -17.77 8.94 -20.16
CA LEU A 107 -17.61 10.31 -19.64
C LEU A 107 -17.34 10.29 -18.13
N ILE A 108 -18.02 9.45 -17.35
CA ILE A 108 -17.81 9.30 -15.92
C ILE A 108 -16.41 8.75 -15.64
N GLU A 109 -15.99 7.72 -16.38
CA GLU A 109 -14.65 7.16 -16.24
C GLU A 109 -13.56 8.15 -16.69
N GLY A 110 -13.80 8.87 -17.78
CA GLY A 110 -12.91 9.93 -18.24
C GLY A 110 -12.74 11.03 -17.19
N LEU A 111 -13.84 11.43 -16.53
CA LEU A 111 -13.78 12.37 -15.40
C LEU A 111 -12.94 11.80 -14.24
N ALA A 112 -13.10 10.52 -13.89
CA ALA A 112 -12.31 9.90 -12.86
C ALA A 112 -10.81 9.91 -13.20
N VAL A 113 -10.44 9.62 -14.44
CA VAL A 113 -9.04 9.70 -14.93
C VAL A 113 -8.50 11.13 -14.83
N VAL A 114 -9.27 12.14 -15.26
CA VAL A 114 -8.88 13.55 -15.13
C VAL A 114 -8.66 13.94 -13.67
N LEU A 115 -9.54 13.51 -12.77
CA LEU A 115 -9.38 13.75 -11.33
C LEU A 115 -8.14 13.07 -10.75
N ILE A 116 -7.78 11.87 -11.21
CA ILE A 116 -6.54 11.20 -10.82
C ILE A 116 -5.33 12.00 -11.30
N GLY A 117 -5.32 12.42 -12.56
CA GLY A 117 -4.24 13.23 -13.13
C GLY A 117 -4.06 14.56 -12.41
N THR A 118 -5.18 15.26 -12.13
CA THR A 118 -5.17 16.53 -11.38
C THR A 118 -4.64 16.34 -9.96
N ASN A 119 -5.10 15.31 -9.26
CA ASN A 119 -4.63 15.00 -7.91
C ASN A 119 -3.12 14.69 -7.90
N LEU A 120 -2.64 13.92 -8.89
CA LEU A 120 -1.23 13.59 -9.03
C LEU A 120 -0.37 14.83 -9.31
N THR A 121 -0.81 15.71 -10.20
CA THR A 121 -0.08 16.95 -10.53
C THR A 121 -0.04 17.91 -9.33
N MET A 122 -1.12 18.05 -8.59
CA MET A 122 -1.16 18.83 -7.34
C MET A 122 -0.23 18.27 -6.30
N ALA A 123 -0.28 16.94 -6.08
CA ALA A 123 0.58 16.25 -5.13
C ALA A 123 2.08 16.42 -5.47
N GLN A 124 2.45 16.34 -6.76
CA GLN A 124 3.82 16.57 -7.23
C GLN A 124 4.27 18.03 -7.06
N LYS A 125 3.35 18.99 -7.21
CA LYS A 125 3.63 20.42 -6.99
C LYS A 125 3.90 20.70 -5.51
N ASP A 126 3.08 20.15 -4.62
CA ASP A 126 3.21 20.35 -3.18
C ASP A 126 4.41 19.60 -2.60
N ARG A 127 4.74 18.44 -3.16
CA ARG A 127 5.86 17.61 -2.73
C ARG A 127 6.62 17.02 -3.93
N PRO A 128 7.61 17.76 -4.46
CA PRO A 128 8.44 17.29 -5.56
C PRO A 128 9.13 15.98 -5.22
N GLY A 129 9.03 15.00 -6.11
CA GLY A 129 9.62 13.67 -5.92
C GLY A 129 8.80 12.73 -5.03
N LEU A 130 7.52 13.00 -4.76
CA LEU A 130 6.65 12.16 -3.93
C LEU A 130 6.69 10.67 -4.29
N LEU A 131 6.73 10.32 -5.58
CA LEU A 131 6.76 8.93 -6.05
C LEU A 131 8.16 8.34 -6.22
N THR A 132 9.21 9.19 -6.19
CA THR A 132 10.60 8.75 -6.45
C THR A 132 11.48 8.79 -5.21
N ARG A 133 11.18 9.64 -4.25
CA ARG A 133 11.92 9.85 -3.01
C ARG A 133 11.05 9.57 -1.80
N THR A 134 10.32 8.45 -1.80
CA THR A 134 9.47 8.06 -0.68
C THR A 134 10.29 7.37 0.39
N PHE A 135 10.44 8.07 1.52
CA PHE A 135 10.96 7.48 2.76
C PHE A 135 9.84 6.93 3.65
N ASP A 136 8.57 7.35 3.38
CA ASP A 136 7.43 7.06 4.22
C ASP A 136 6.16 6.96 3.37
N ASN A 137 5.47 5.84 3.46
CA ASN A 137 4.21 5.56 2.76
C ASN A 137 3.08 6.52 3.19
N ASN A 138 3.14 7.04 4.42
CA ASN A 138 2.18 8.00 4.94
C ASN A 138 2.03 9.23 4.03
N TYR A 139 3.12 9.70 3.42
CA TYR A 139 3.06 10.83 2.50
C TYR A 139 2.29 10.49 1.23
N ILE A 140 2.48 9.30 0.66
CA ILE A 140 1.74 8.89 -0.54
C ILE A 140 0.25 8.82 -0.22
N VAL A 141 -0.12 8.18 0.90
CA VAL A 141 -1.52 8.07 1.31
C VAL A 141 -2.13 9.44 1.62
N LYS A 142 -1.38 10.33 2.28
CA LYS A 142 -1.83 11.70 2.60
C LYS A 142 -2.18 12.51 1.34
N TYR A 143 -1.36 12.44 0.30
CA TYR A 143 -1.54 13.27 -0.89
C TYR A 143 -2.39 12.59 -1.98
N LEU A 144 -2.26 11.29 -2.15
CA LEU A 144 -2.92 10.56 -3.24
C LEU A 144 -4.07 9.67 -2.77
N GLY A 145 -4.11 9.34 -1.47
CA GLY A 145 -5.09 8.44 -0.88
C GLY A 145 -4.68 6.96 -0.92
N LEU A 146 -5.33 6.16 -0.07
CA LEU A 146 -5.00 4.75 0.17
C LEU A 146 -5.05 3.88 -1.10
N ASN A 147 -6.08 4.06 -1.93
CA ASN A 147 -6.24 3.26 -3.15
C ASN A 147 -5.19 3.61 -4.22
N SER A 148 -4.71 4.86 -4.25
CA SER A 148 -3.59 5.27 -5.09
C SER A 148 -2.27 4.67 -4.60
N PHE A 149 -2.09 4.60 -3.29
CA PHE A 149 -0.97 3.92 -2.67
C PHE A 149 -0.94 2.43 -3.04
N ALA A 150 -2.08 1.73 -2.99
CA ALA A 150 -2.17 0.32 -3.37
C ALA A 150 -1.70 0.08 -4.82
N VAL A 151 -2.12 0.94 -5.76
CA VAL A 151 -1.66 0.86 -7.15
C VAL A 151 -0.17 1.14 -7.26
N TYR A 152 0.32 2.19 -6.61
CA TYR A 152 1.74 2.55 -6.59
C TYR A 152 2.60 1.40 -6.05
N ASP A 153 2.24 0.85 -4.89
CA ASP A 153 2.95 -0.25 -4.24
C ASP A 153 2.93 -1.52 -5.09
N GLY A 154 1.79 -1.85 -5.71
CA GLY A 154 1.69 -2.96 -6.65
C GLY A 154 2.65 -2.84 -7.84
N VAL A 155 2.73 -1.65 -8.44
CA VAL A 155 3.66 -1.35 -9.54
C VAL A 155 5.12 -1.46 -9.07
N LYS A 156 5.45 -0.88 -7.93
CA LYS A 156 6.81 -0.97 -7.34
C LYS A 156 7.20 -2.40 -7.03
N THR A 157 6.30 -3.17 -6.43
CA THR A 157 6.54 -4.59 -6.14
C THR A 157 6.75 -5.40 -7.43
N ALA A 158 5.96 -5.14 -8.48
CA ALA A 158 6.13 -5.80 -9.78
C ALA A 158 7.49 -5.44 -10.41
N GLN A 159 7.90 -4.17 -10.37
CA GLN A 159 9.22 -3.74 -10.85
C GLN A 159 10.36 -4.41 -10.07
N SER A 160 10.30 -4.44 -8.74
CA SER A 160 11.28 -5.12 -7.90
C SER A 160 11.39 -6.62 -8.23
N ASN A 161 10.25 -7.29 -8.37
CA ASN A 161 10.24 -8.70 -8.75
C ASN A 161 10.84 -8.95 -10.14
N ALA A 162 10.59 -8.05 -11.10
CA ALA A 162 11.18 -8.14 -12.44
C ALA A 162 12.70 -7.95 -12.42
N ILE A 163 13.22 -7.05 -11.56
CA ILE A 163 14.66 -6.87 -11.35
C ILE A 163 15.26 -8.12 -10.71
N MET A 164 14.62 -8.66 -9.66
CA MET A 164 15.09 -9.88 -8.98
C MET A 164 15.11 -11.09 -9.91
N ALA A 165 14.11 -11.22 -10.77
CA ALA A 165 14.05 -12.31 -11.75
C ALA A 165 15.14 -12.22 -12.84
N LYS A 166 15.67 -11.03 -13.10
CA LYS A 166 16.76 -10.78 -14.05
C LYS A 166 18.15 -10.90 -13.42
N ALA A 167 18.22 -10.88 -12.08
CA ALA A 167 19.50 -11.03 -11.38
C ALA A 167 20.10 -12.43 -11.65
N ASN A 168 21.36 -12.46 -12.02
CA ASN A 168 22.06 -13.68 -12.40
C ASN A 168 23.41 -13.83 -11.66
N HIS A 169 24.11 -14.96 -11.90
CA HIS A 169 25.40 -15.23 -11.27
C HIS A 169 26.49 -14.20 -11.60
N SER A 170 26.38 -13.46 -12.70
CA SER A 170 27.35 -12.40 -13.05
C SER A 170 27.22 -11.20 -12.12
N ASP A 171 26.00 -10.88 -11.66
CA ASP A 171 25.73 -9.79 -10.73
C ASP A 171 26.31 -10.11 -9.36
N LEU A 172 26.17 -11.38 -8.91
CA LEU A 172 26.82 -11.87 -7.67
C LEU A 172 28.35 -11.76 -7.74
N LYS A 173 28.96 -12.13 -8.87
CA LYS A 173 30.41 -11.98 -9.05
C LYS A 173 30.85 -10.52 -9.00
N THR A 174 30.06 -9.61 -9.58
CA THR A 174 30.32 -8.17 -9.55
C THR A 174 30.29 -7.65 -8.12
N VAL A 175 29.28 -8.01 -7.33
CA VAL A 175 29.17 -7.63 -5.91
C VAL A 175 30.32 -8.24 -5.10
N GLN A 176 30.64 -9.51 -5.29
CA GLN A 176 31.76 -10.17 -4.61
C GLN A 176 33.10 -9.52 -4.95
N SER A 177 33.30 -9.16 -6.22
CA SER A 177 34.53 -8.46 -6.66
C SER A 177 34.63 -7.07 -6.02
N TYR A 178 33.52 -6.34 -5.93
CA TYR A 178 33.45 -5.05 -5.24
C TYR A 178 33.79 -5.18 -3.76
N ILE A 179 33.20 -6.15 -3.06
CA ILE A 179 33.49 -6.41 -1.64
C ILE A 179 34.95 -6.77 -1.44
N LYS A 180 35.52 -7.67 -2.28
CA LYS A 180 36.93 -8.05 -2.20
C LYS A 180 37.87 -6.85 -2.44
N LYS A 181 37.56 -6.00 -3.43
CA LYS A 181 38.37 -4.82 -3.76
C LYS A 181 38.37 -3.77 -2.65
N ASN A 182 37.24 -3.65 -1.93
CA ASN A 182 37.06 -2.65 -0.87
C ASN A 182 37.16 -3.29 0.54
N TYR A 183 37.64 -4.53 0.62
CA TYR A 183 37.86 -5.18 1.92
C TYR A 183 38.98 -4.49 2.69
N ILE A 184 38.63 -4.01 3.87
CA ILE A 184 39.59 -3.45 4.83
C ILE A 184 39.86 -4.54 5.86
N ALA A 185 41.08 -5.00 5.95
CA ALA A 185 41.49 -5.97 6.95
C ALA A 185 41.24 -5.41 8.37
N PRO A 186 40.80 -6.22 9.33
CA PRO A 186 40.68 -5.80 10.72
C PRO A 186 42.02 -5.28 11.23
N ASN A 187 42.02 -4.21 12.00
CA ASN A 187 43.23 -3.72 12.64
C ASN A 187 43.72 -4.81 13.64
N PRO A 188 44.97 -5.35 13.47
CA PRO A 188 45.47 -6.41 14.32
C PRO A 188 45.52 -6.02 15.79
N GLU A 189 45.75 -4.75 16.10
CA GLU A 189 45.83 -4.23 17.45
C GLU A 189 44.50 -4.36 18.23
N TYR A 190 43.35 -4.20 17.53
CA TYR A 190 42.03 -4.27 18.15
C TYR A 190 41.28 -5.56 17.84
N TYR A 191 41.87 -6.46 17.04
CA TYR A 191 41.22 -7.73 16.70
C TYR A 191 41.09 -8.61 17.93
N GLY A 192 39.85 -8.99 18.24
CA GLY A 192 39.55 -9.87 19.38
C GLY A 192 39.52 -9.20 20.77
N VAL A 193 39.68 -7.86 20.85
CA VAL A 193 39.68 -7.12 22.13
C VAL A 193 38.35 -7.29 22.90
N ALA A 194 37.27 -7.55 22.20
CA ALA A 194 35.93 -7.80 22.75
C ALA A 194 35.61 -9.28 22.94
N LYS A 195 36.59 -10.20 22.76
CA LYS A 195 36.38 -11.63 22.97
C LYS A 195 35.92 -11.89 24.41
N ASN A 196 34.80 -12.61 24.56
CA ASN A 196 34.18 -12.90 25.86
C ASN A 196 33.71 -11.67 26.65
N LYS A 197 33.46 -10.54 25.96
CA LYS A 197 32.88 -9.31 26.55
C LYS A 197 31.54 -9.01 25.91
N ASN A 198 30.69 -8.30 26.65
CA ASN A 198 29.47 -7.75 26.09
C ASN A 198 29.82 -6.52 25.22
N VAL A 199 29.25 -6.44 24.03
CA VAL A 199 29.42 -5.31 23.13
C VAL A 199 28.10 -4.58 23.03
N LEU A 200 28.09 -3.28 23.37
CA LEU A 200 26.96 -2.39 23.18
C LEU A 200 27.21 -1.54 21.93
N VAL A 201 26.38 -1.71 20.93
CA VAL A 201 26.39 -0.87 19.73
C VAL A 201 25.29 0.16 19.84
N ILE A 202 25.67 1.44 19.89
CA ILE A 202 24.70 2.55 19.90
C ILE A 202 24.70 3.18 18.52
N HIS A 203 23.58 3.05 17.81
CA HIS A 203 23.36 3.69 16.52
C HIS A 203 22.69 5.04 16.76
N LEU A 204 23.42 6.14 16.52
CA LEU A 204 22.89 7.49 16.65
C LEU A 204 22.51 8.00 15.27
N GLU A 205 21.21 8.17 15.04
CA GLU A 205 20.67 8.74 13.82
C GLU A 205 20.46 10.25 13.97
N SER A 206 20.81 11.01 12.93
CA SER A 206 20.69 12.49 12.91
C SER A 206 21.50 13.22 14.01
N PHE A 207 22.54 12.56 14.54
CA PHE A 207 23.40 13.14 15.58
C PHE A 207 24.24 14.28 15.01
N GLN A 208 24.03 15.49 15.50
CA GLN A 208 24.75 16.69 15.04
C GLN A 208 25.98 16.98 15.89
N GLN A 209 26.93 17.74 15.33
CA GLN A 209 28.16 18.12 16.02
C GLN A 209 27.90 18.98 17.27
N LEU A 210 26.77 19.69 17.31
CA LEU A 210 26.33 20.48 18.47
C LEU A 210 26.01 19.61 19.68
N ASP A 211 25.51 18.40 19.49
CA ASP A 211 25.16 17.46 20.55
C ASP A 211 26.38 16.86 21.27
N ARG A 212 27.58 17.07 20.71
CA ARG A 212 28.85 16.64 21.32
C ARG A 212 29.34 17.54 22.47
N LYS A 213 28.76 18.74 22.64
CA LYS A 213 29.27 19.77 23.54
C LYS A 213 28.41 20.00 24.77
N SER A 214 27.37 19.21 24.97
CA SER A 214 26.50 19.28 26.15
C SER A 214 26.88 18.28 27.23
#